data_bcacb24bb4397fe430de07a151a3b385
#
_entry.id   bcacb24bb4397fe430de07a151a3b385
#
_cell.length_a   1.000
_cell.length_b   1.000
_cell.length_c   1.000
_cell.angle_alpha   90.00
_cell.angle_beta   90.00
_cell.angle_gamma   90.00
#
_symmetry.space_group_name_H-M   'P 1'
#
loop_
_entity.id
_entity.type
_entity.pdbx_description
1 polymer ?
#
loop_
_entity_poly.entity_id
_entity_poly.type
_entity_poly.pdbx_seq_one_letter_code
_entity_poly.pdbx_strand_id
1 'polypeptide(L)'
;KADYILIHMNTYGGMVVYADSLRSMILNSRKPVWVFIDNNAASAGALISIACDRIYMREGANIGAATVVNQTGEAMPDKYQSYMRSMIRSTAEAQGRDTLFQGRDTVYRWKRNPHIAEAMVDQSIYIQGITDSGRVVTFTAREAMKYGFCDGMAESVEEVLKKEQVENYTIRSYHP
;
A
#
# COMPACT_ATOMS: atom_id res chain seq x y z
N LYS A 1 -21.83 6.48 -13.06
CA LYS A 1 -20.66 5.79 -13.62
C LYS A 1 -19.42 6.64 -13.31
N ALA A 2 -18.47 6.12 -12.53
CA ALA A 2 -17.26 6.86 -12.14
C ALA A 2 -16.15 6.64 -13.17
N ASP A 3 -15.31 7.65 -13.38
CA ASP A 3 -14.11 7.54 -14.21
C ASP A 3 -12.90 7.14 -13.40
N TYR A 4 -12.88 7.53 -12.12
CA TYR A 4 -11.84 7.21 -11.14
C TYR A 4 -12.48 6.76 -9.84
N ILE A 5 -11.77 5.93 -9.10
CA ILE A 5 -12.15 5.52 -7.75
C ILE A 5 -11.06 6.01 -6.81
N LEU A 6 -11.45 6.75 -5.78
CA LEU A 6 -10.53 7.22 -4.75
C LEU A 6 -10.97 6.68 -3.40
N ILE A 7 -10.08 5.94 -2.75
CA ILE A 7 -10.28 5.43 -1.40
C ILE A 7 -9.69 6.43 -0.42
N HIS A 8 -10.52 7.02 0.43
CA HIS A 8 -10.07 7.84 1.54
C HIS A 8 -9.86 6.92 2.74
N MET A 9 -8.60 6.72 3.13
CA MET A 9 -8.23 5.69 4.08
C MET A 9 -7.71 6.25 5.39
N ASN A 10 -8.28 5.73 6.48
CA ASN A 10 -7.73 5.84 7.82
C ASN A 10 -8.15 4.58 8.57
N THR A 11 -7.24 3.61 8.71
CA THR A 11 -7.57 2.32 9.33
C THR A 11 -6.38 1.72 10.06
N TYR A 12 -6.66 1.06 11.17
CA TYR A 12 -5.71 0.21 11.89
C TYR A 12 -5.74 -1.25 11.45
N GLY A 13 -6.62 -1.61 10.52
CA GLY A 13 -6.73 -2.95 9.97
C GLY A 13 -8.17 -3.46 9.93
N GLY A 14 -8.29 -4.75 9.68
CA GLY A 14 -9.56 -5.45 9.58
C GLY A 14 -9.35 -6.92 9.28
N MET A 15 -10.42 -7.63 9.00
CA MET A 15 -10.36 -9.06 8.71
C MET A 15 -9.69 -9.34 7.38
N VAL A 16 -8.78 -10.31 7.37
CA VAL A 16 -8.00 -10.70 6.17
C VAL A 16 -8.90 -11.08 4.99
N VAL A 17 -10.00 -11.76 5.24
CA VAL A 17 -10.93 -12.18 4.17
C VAL A 17 -11.54 -10.99 3.42
N TYR A 18 -11.87 -9.93 4.12
CA TYR A 18 -12.41 -8.71 3.49
C TYR A 18 -11.30 -7.90 2.80
N ALA A 19 -10.11 -7.87 3.40
CA ALA A 19 -8.95 -7.24 2.80
C ALA A 19 -8.57 -7.91 1.48
N ASP A 20 -8.57 -9.24 1.42
CA ASP A 20 -8.31 -10.00 0.21
C ASP A 20 -9.37 -9.76 -0.88
N SER A 21 -10.63 -9.70 -0.48
CA SER A 21 -11.73 -9.38 -1.41
C SER A 21 -11.56 -7.98 -2.02
N LEU A 22 -11.28 -6.98 -1.20
CA LEU A 22 -11.02 -5.61 -1.67
C LEU A 22 -9.78 -5.53 -2.56
N ARG A 23 -8.68 -6.16 -2.14
CA ARG A 23 -7.46 -6.28 -2.93
C ARG A 23 -7.75 -6.83 -4.33
N SER A 24 -8.48 -7.94 -4.40
CA SER A 24 -8.82 -8.60 -5.65
C SER A 24 -9.69 -7.71 -6.54
N MET A 25 -10.68 -7.04 -5.97
CA MET A 25 -11.51 -6.07 -6.69
C MET A 25 -10.71 -4.91 -7.26
N ILE A 26 -9.77 -4.37 -6.49
CA ILE A 26 -8.91 -3.26 -6.91
C ILE A 26 -7.99 -3.71 -8.05
N LEU A 27 -7.30 -4.84 -7.89
CA LEU A 27 -6.40 -5.37 -8.92
C LEU A 27 -7.12 -5.68 -10.25
N ASN A 28 -8.39 -6.05 -10.21
CA ASN A 28 -9.21 -6.35 -11.38
C ASN A 28 -10.05 -5.16 -11.88
N SER A 29 -9.91 -3.99 -11.26
CA SER A 29 -10.66 -2.81 -11.67
C SER A 29 -10.24 -2.34 -13.07
N ARG A 30 -11.24 -2.02 -13.89
CA ARG A 30 -11.03 -1.38 -15.20
C ARG A 30 -10.86 0.14 -15.09
N LYS A 31 -11.08 0.68 -13.90
CA LYS A 31 -10.93 2.10 -13.60
C LYS A 31 -9.71 2.29 -12.71
N PRO A 32 -8.99 3.39 -12.88
CA PRO A 32 -7.91 3.73 -11.95
C PRO A 32 -8.45 3.79 -10.51
N VAL A 33 -7.75 3.14 -9.60
CA VAL A 33 -8.05 3.18 -8.17
C VAL A 33 -6.88 3.82 -7.45
N TRP A 34 -7.15 4.93 -6.79
CA TRP A 34 -6.17 5.66 -5.99
C TRP A 34 -6.55 5.57 -4.52
N VAL A 35 -5.58 5.64 -3.65
CA VAL A 35 -5.80 5.73 -2.21
C VAL A 35 -5.16 7.00 -1.67
N PHE A 36 -5.90 7.71 -0.83
CA PHE A 36 -5.39 8.79 0.00
C PHE A 36 -5.39 8.34 1.46
N ILE A 37 -4.18 8.12 1.99
CA ILE A 37 -3.98 7.73 3.38
C ILE A 37 -3.94 9.02 4.21
N ASP A 38 -5.03 9.29 4.90
CA ASP A 38 -5.18 10.48 5.72
C ASP A 38 -4.34 10.41 6.99
N ASN A 39 -4.37 9.27 7.68
CA ASN A 39 -3.60 9.08 8.91
C ASN A 39 -2.93 7.70 8.96
N ASN A 40 -3.70 6.62 8.89
CA ASN A 40 -3.15 5.27 9.01
C ASN A 40 -3.62 4.34 7.88
N ALA A 41 -2.70 3.53 7.40
CA ALA A 41 -2.96 2.35 6.59
C ALA A 41 -2.19 1.18 7.19
N ALA A 42 -2.65 0.71 8.34
CA ALA A 42 -2.04 -0.40 9.05
C ALA A 42 -2.70 -1.73 8.68
N SER A 43 -1.92 -2.81 8.70
CA SER A 43 -2.40 -4.19 8.50
C SER A 43 -3.15 -4.34 7.15
N ALA A 44 -4.45 -4.68 7.19
CA ALA A 44 -5.29 -4.76 5.99
C ALA A 44 -5.22 -3.47 5.15
N GLY A 45 -5.08 -2.31 5.78
CA GLY A 45 -4.95 -1.02 5.09
C GLY A 45 -3.69 -0.94 4.23
N ALA A 46 -2.58 -1.50 4.68
CA ALA A 46 -1.35 -1.57 3.89
C ALA A 46 -1.53 -2.46 2.66
N LEU A 47 -2.10 -3.64 2.83
CA LEU A 47 -2.39 -4.56 1.72
C LEU A 47 -3.29 -3.91 0.66
N ILE A 48 -4.39 -3.31 1.07
CA ILE A 48 -5.34 -2.64 0.18
C ILE A 48 -4.66 -1.47 -0.55
N SER A 49 -3.87 -0.68 0.15
CA SER A 49 -3.15 0.46 -0.43
C SER A 49 -2.15 0.02 -1.50
N ILE A 50 -1.39 -1.06 -1.26
CA ILE A 50 -0.43 -1.61 -2.21
C ILE A 50 -1.12 -2.11 -3.48
N ALA A 51 -2.37 -2.53 -3.42
CA ALA A 51 -3.16 -2.92 -4.59
C ALA A 51 -3.57 -1.74 -5.47
N CYS A 52 -3.57 -0.52 -4.96
CA CYS A 52 -3.99 0.67 -5.68
C CYS A 52 -2.94 1.13 -6.70
N ASP A 53 -3.41 1.76 -7.78
CA ASP A 53 -2.55 2.29 -8.84
C ASP A 53 -1.68 3.45 -8.35
N ARG A 54 -2.22 4.27 -7.44
CA ARG A 54 -1.52 5.39 -6.79
C ARG A 54 -1.79 5.40 -5.29
N ILE A 55 -0.73 5.69 -4.53
CA ILE A 55 -0.82 5.92 -3.09
C ILE A 55 -0.41 7.35 -2.80
N TYR A 56 -1.33 8.12 -2.24
CA TYR A 56 -1.06 9.45 -1.70
C TYR A 56 -1.17 9.42 -0.18
N MET A 57 -0.29 10.15 0.49
CA MET A 57 -0.27 10.19 1.96
C MET A 57 -0.23 11.63 2.45
N ARG A 58 -1.00 11.90 3.51
CA ARG A 58 -0.84 13.13 4.28
C ARG A 58 0.49 13.09 5.04
N GLU A 59 1.12 14.23 5.26
CA GLU A 59 2.26 14.30 6.18
C GLU A 59 1.82 13.86 7.58
N GLY A 60 2.62 13.00 8.21
CA GLY A 60 2.29 12.34 9.47
C GLY A 60 1.52 11.03 9.34
N ALA A 61 1.10 10.64 8.15
CA ALA A 61 0.47 9.35 7.90
C ALA A 61 1.50 8.21 7.91
N ASN A 62 1.00 7.00 8.14
CA ASN A 62 1.82 5.79 8.23
C ASN A 62 1.22 4.65 7.40
N ILE A 63 2.08 3.78 6.90
CA ILE A 63 1.71 2.57 6.16
C ILE A 63 2.59 1.38 6.57
N GLY A 64 1.99 0.23 6.83
CA GLY A 64 2.73 -1.00 7.15
C GLY A 64 2.08 -1.82 8.27
N ALA A 65 2.91 -2.41 9.14
CA ALA A 65 2.49 -3.18 10.31
C ALA A 65 1.41 -4.23 9.99
N ALA A 66 1.71 -5.14 9.07
CA ALA A 66 0.74 -6.07 8.51
C ALA A 66 0.83 -7.51 9.06
N THR A 67 1.44 -7.71 10.20
CA THR A 67 1.41 -9.01 10.90
C THR A 67 -0.02 -9.42 11.21
N VAL A 68 -0.37 -10.66 10.91
CA VAL A 68 -1.72 -11.17 11.19
C VAL A 68 -1.85 -11.45 12.69
N VAL A 69 -2.83 -10.84 13.32
CA VAL A 69 -3.12 -10.98 14.74
C VAL A 69 -4.55 -11.48 14.97
N ASN A 70 -4.77 -12.08 16.13
CA ASN A 70 -6.11 -12.44 16.59
C ASN A 70 -6.83 -11.20 17.20
N GLN A 71 -8.04 -11.41 17.73
CA GLN A 71 -8.84 -10.34 18.33
C GLN A 71 -8.21 -9.73 19.59
N THR A 72 -7.29 -10.44 20.25
CA THR A 72 -6.56 -9.96 21.43
C THR A 72 -5.25 -9.27 21.09
N GLY A 73 -4.88 -9.22 19.80
CA GLY A 73 -3.64 -8.60 19.33
C GLY A 73 -2.43 -9.53 19.33
N GLU A 74 -2.62 -10.81 19.62
CA GLU A 74 -1.56 -11.81 19.57
C GLU A 74 -1.32 -12.31 18.17
N ALA A 75 -0.03 -12.52 17.81
CA ALA A 75 0.34 -13.01 16.49
C ALA A 75 -0.26 -14.39 16.23
N MET A 76 -0.89 -14.53 15.07
CA MET A 76 -1.40 -15.82 14.59
C MET A 76 -0.26 -16.76 14.21
N PRO A 77 -0.49 -18.11 14.22
CA PRO A 77 0.51 -19.10 13.80
C PRO A 77 1.08 -18.82 12.41
N ASP A 78 2.29 -19.30 12.15
CA ASP A 78 3.07 -19.02 10.94
C ASP A 78 2.31 -19.29 9.63
N LYS A 79 1.42 -20.27 9.58
CA LYS A 79 0.63 -20.53 8.37
C LYS A 79 -0.18 -19.32 7.92
N TYR A 80 -0.69 -18.51 8.84
CA TYR A 80 -1.42 -17.28 8.55
C TYR A 80 -0.47 -16.17 8.11
N GLN A 81 0.69 -16.09 8.74
CA GLN A 81 1.74 -15.14 8.36
C GLN A 81 2.28 -15.47 6.97
N SER A 82 2.53 -16.74 6.68
CA SER A 82 2.99 -17.22 5.37
C SER A 82 2.00 -16.84 4.26
N TYR A 83 0.70 -17.03 4.51
CA TYR A 83 -0.33 -16.64 3.56
C TYR A 83 -0.34 -15.12 3.32
N MET A 84 -0.27 -14.33 4.39
CA MET A 84 -0.24 -12.87 4.30
C MET A 84 1.03 -12.37 3.62
N ARG A 85 2.20 -12.96 3.91
CA ARG A 85 3.45 -12.65 3.20
C ARG A 85 3.30 -12.86 1.69
N SER A 86 2.76 -14.00 1.29
CA SER A 86 2.55 -14.31 -0.13
C SER A 86 1.57 -13.34 -0.78
N MET A 87 0.48 -13.01 -0.10
CA MET A 87 -0.55 -12.11 -0.61
C MET A 87 -0.02 -10.69 -0.79
N ILE A 88 0.69 -10.14 0.20
CA ILE A 88 1.23 -8.77 0.09
C ILE A 88 2.37 -8.71 -0.93
N ARG A 89 3.19 -9.75 -1.04
CA ARG A 89 4.24 -9.88 -2.06
C ARG A 89 3.64 -9.89 -3.46
N SER A 90 2.67 -10.76 -3.73
CA SER A 90 2.02 -10.85 -5.05
C SER A 90 1.28 -9.57 -5.41
N THR A 91 0.73 -8.87 -4.44
CA THR A 91 0.10 -7.57 -4.65
C THR A 91 1.12 -6.52 -5.09
N ALA A 92 2.28 -6.48 -4.45
CA ALA A 92 3.38 -5.59 -4.84
C ALA A 92 3.92 -5.95 -6.24
N GLU A 93 4.09 -7.23 -6.53
CA GLU A 93 4.51 -7.72 -7.86
C GLU A 93 3.52 -7.28 -8.96
N ALA A 94 2.22 -7.28 -8.67
CA ALA A 94 1.18 -6.88 -9.61
C ALA A 94 1.27 -5.40 -10.04
N GLN A 95 1.95 -4.55 -9.28
CA GLN A 95 2.20 -3.16 -9.64
C GLN A 95 3.29 -3.00 -10.71
N GLY A 96 4.03 -4.07 -11.00
CA GLY A 96 5.00 -4.10 -12.09
C GLY A 96 6.35 -3.48 -11.73
N ARG A 97 7.13 -3.25 -12.80
CA ARG A 97 8.49 -2.74 -12.74
C ARG A 97 8.62 -1.49 -13.58
N ASP A 98 9.43 -0.56 -13.11
CA ASP A 98 9.88 0.60 -13.89
C ASP A 98 11.16 0.23 -14.65
N THR A 99 11.29 0.74 -15.87
CA THR A 99 12.49 0.63 -16.68
C THR A 99 13.34 1.85 -16.46
N LEU A 100 14.59 1.65 -16.04
CA LEU A 100 15.57 2.71 -15.85
C LEU A 100 16.70 2.52 -16.88
N PHE A 101 17.09 3.61 -17.53
CA PHE A 101 18.24 3.62 -18.43
C PHE A 101 19.46 4.17 -17.68
N GLN A 102 20.52 3.34 -17.56
CA GLN A 102 21.79 3.72 -16.99
C GLN A 102 22.88 3.61 -18.07
N GLY A 103 23.14 4.71 -18.76
CA GLY A 103 24.04 4.70 -19.92
C GLY A 103 23.49 3.82 -21.04
N ARG A 104 24.19 2.73 -21.38
CA ARG A 104 23.76 1.72 -22.38
C ARG A 104 22.97 0.57 -21.77
N ASP A 105 22.88 0.50 -20.45
CA ASP A 105 22.23 -0.60 -19.74
C ASP A 105 20.79 -0.26 -19.42
N THR A 106 19.92 -1.27 -19.50
CA THR A 106 18.54 -1.21 -19.08
C THR A 106 18.39 -1.94 -17.75
N VAL A 107 17.95 -1.23 -16.71
CA VAL A 107 17.74 -1.79 -15.38
C VAL A 107 16.24 -1.76 -15.08
N TYR A 108 15.73 -2.88 -14.58
CA TYR A 108 14.35 -3.01 -14.13
C TYR A 108 14.29 -2.89 -12.62
N ARG A 109 13.43 -2.03 -12.11
CA ARG A 109 13.20 -1.84 -10.69
C ARG A 109 11.73 -2.01 -10.38
N TRP A 110 11.42 -2.76 -9.33
CA TRP A 110 10.04 -2.87 -8.84
C TRP A 110 9.50 -1.47 -8.50
N LYS A 111 8.28 -1.18 -8.94
CA LYS A 111 7.56 0.02 -8.51
C LYS A 111 7.36 0.00 -7.00
N ARG A 112 6.89 -1.13 -6.48
CA ARG A 112 6.80 -1.43 -5.04
C ARG A 112 7.55 -2.73 -4.78
N ASN A 113 8.63 -2.67 -4.02
CA ASN A 113 9.49 -3.83 -3.81
C ASN A 113 8.74 -4.91 -3.02
N PRO A 114 8.53 -6.12 -3.59
CA PRO A 114 7.80 -7.20 -2.93
C PRO A 114 8.45 -7.67 -1.64
N HIS A 115 9.77 -7.62 -1.54
CA HIS A 115 10.50 -8.02 -0.33
C HIS A 115 10.30 -7.03 0.82
N ILE A 116 10.22 -5.74 0.52
CA ILE A 116 9.85 -4.71 1.50
C ILE A 116 8.40 -4.92 1.96
N ALA A 117 7.49 -5.23 1.04
CA ALA A 117 6.10 -5.55 1.39
C ALA A 117 6.00 -6.74 2.35
N GLU A 118 6.77 -7.81 2.13
CA GLU A 118 6.85 -8.95 3.05
C GLU A 118 7.36 -8.54 4.43
N ALA A 119 8.33 -7.63 4.50
CA ALA A 119 8.87 -7.13 5.75
C ALA A 119 7.87 -6.31 6.58
N MET A 120 6.75 -5.89 5.99
CA MET A 120 5.63 -5.32 6.75
C MET A 120 4.87 -6.38 7.55
N VAL A 121 4.97 -7.65 7.16
CA VAL A 121 4.31 -8.79 7.83
C VAL A 121 5.25 -9.49 8.78
N ASP A 122 6.50 -9.71 8.38
CA ASP A 122 7.44 -10.62 9.01
C ASP A 122 8.64 -9.88 9.60
N GLN A 123 8.71 -9.90 10.93
CA GLN A 123 9.81 -9.27 11.69
C GLN A 123 11.17 -9.95 11.51
N SER A 124 11.22 -11.17 10.94
CA SER A 124 12.48 -11.87 10.70
C SER A 124 13.18 -11.42 9.42
N ILE A 125 12.48 -10.68 8.56
CA ILE A 125 13.06 -10.19 7.30
C ILE A 125 13.96 -8.99 7.60
N TYR A 126 15.23 -9.15 7.22
CA TYR A 126 16.21 -8.07 7.30
C TYR A 126 16.43 -7.43 5.95
N ILE A 127 16.34 -6.13 5.87
CA ILE A 127 16.65 -5.34 4.68
C ILE A 127 17.58 -4.19 5.12
N GLN A 128 18.81 -4.23 4.62
CA GLN A 128 19.82 -3.24 4.96
C GLN A 128 19.33 -1.81 4.72
N GLY A 129 19.43 -0.97 5.75
CA GLY A 129 19.02 0.43 5.69
C GLY A 129 17.52 0.69 5.87
N ILE A 130 16.70 -0.36 5.97
CA ILE A 130 15.24 -0.25 6.10
C ILE A 130 14.74 -0.91 7.38
N THR A 131 15.14 -2.18 7.64
CA THR A 131 14.68 -2.92 8.80
C THR A 131 15.83 -3.28 9.72
N ASP A 132 15.56 -3.21 11.03
CA ASP A 132 16.36 -3.90 12.04
C ASP A 132 15.77 -5.29 12.31
N SER A 133 16.62 -6.20 12.78
CA SER A 133 16.16 -7.54 13.17
C SER A 133 15.08 -7.45 14.26
N GLY A 134 14.02 -8.24 14.11
CA GLY A 134 12.93 -8.34 15.08
C GLY A 134 11.87 -7.25 15.00
N ARG A 135 11.85 -6.46 13.90
CA ARG A 135 10.85 -5.39 13.70
C ARG A 135 10.21 -5.52 12.34
N VAL A 136 8.89 -5.34 12.28
CA VAL A 136 8.16 -5.20 11.02
C VAL A 136 8.29 -3.78 10.50
N VAL A 137 8.18 -3.63 9.17
CA VAL A 137 8.23 -2.33 8.53
C VAL A 137 6.92 -1.57 8.75
N THR A 138 7.05 -0.33 9.21
CA THR A 138 6.02 0.69 9.17
C THR A 138 6.68 1.98 8.69
N PHE A 139 6.23 2.51 7.57
CA PHE A 139 6.78 3.72 6.99
C PHE A 139 5.99 4.95 7.39
N THR A 140 6.71 6.03 7.67
CA THR A 140 6.16 7.39 7.58
C THR A 140 5.88 7.72 6.10
N ALA A 141 5.14 8.80 5.84
CA ALA A 141 4.89 9.24 4.47
C ALA A 141 6.18 9.51 3.69
N ARG A 142 7.19 10.12 4.33
CA ARG A 142 8.49 10.41 3.72
C ARG A 142 9.29 9.15 3.41
N GLU A 143 9.31 8.20 4.33
CA GLU A 143 9.95 6.90 4.12
C GLU A 143 9.24 6.10 3.01
N ALA A 144 7.91 6.11 3.01
CA ALA A 144 7.12 5.47 1.95
C ALA A 144 7.42 6.05 0.57
N MET A 145 7.57 7.37 0.46
CA MET A 145 8.01 8.02 -0.78
C MET A 145 9.40 7.57 -1.21
N LYS A 146 10.33 7.49 -0.28
CA LYS A 146 11.71 7.06 -0.56
C LYS A 146 11.78 5.63 -1.10
N TYR A 147 10.95 4.73 -0.57
CA TYR A 147 10.99 3.30 -0.89
C TYR A 147 9.91 2.81 -1.86
N GLY A 148 9.18 3.73 -2.49
CA GLY A 148 8.23 3.39 -3.55
C GLY A 148 6.83 2.96 -3.08
N PHE A 149 6.48 3.20 -1.81
CA PHE A 149 5.17 2.88 -1.24
C PHE A 149 4.26 4.10 -1.09
N CYS A 150 4.69 5.25 -1.58
CA CYS A 150 3.88 6.44 -1.71
C CYS A 150 4.30 7.17 -2.99
N ASP A 151 3.33 7.55 -3.81
CA ASP A 151 3.56 8.22 -5.10
C ASP A 151 3.55 9.74 -4.99
N GLY A 152 3.02 10.27 -3.90
CA GLY A 152 2.99 11.69 -3.63
C GLY A 152 2.38 12.01 -2.27
N MET A 153 2.70 13.19 -1.75
CA MET A 153 2.07 13.70 -0.53
C MET A 153 0.94 14.65 -0.90
N ALA A 154 -0.13 14.62 -0.13
CA ALA A 154 -1.28 15.48 -0.32
C ALA A 154 -1.94 15.78 1.03
N GLU A 155 -2.58 16.95 1.15
CA GLU A 155 -3.29 17.35 2.36
C GLU A 155 -4.81 17.12 2.28
N SER A 156 -5.31 16.77 1.09
CA SER A 156 -6.73 16.57 0.84
C SER A 156 -6.97 15.70 -0.40
N VAL A 157 -8.19 15.20 -0.53
CA VAL A 157 -8.65 14.50 -1.73
C VAL A 157 -8.56 15.41 -2.96
N GLU A 158 -8.91 16.68 -2.82
CA GLU A 158 -8.85 17.66 -3.90
C GLU A 158 -7.42 17.89 -4.39
N GLU A 159 -6.45 17.85 -3.47
CA GLU A 159 -5.03 17.96 -3.85
C GLU A 159 -4.53 16.71 -4.59
N VAL A 160 -5.02 15.52 -4.23
CA VAL A 160 -4.74 14.29 -4.99
C VAL A 160 -5.24 14.41 -6.42
N LEU A 161 -6.48 14.86 -6.60
CA LEU A 161 -7.07 15.06 -7.94
C LEU A 161 -6.29 16.08 -8.76
N LYS A 162 -5.86 17.18 -8.14
CA LYS A 162 -5.02 18.17 -8.80
C LYS A 162 -3.68 17.58 -9.25
N LYS A 163 -3.00 16.81 -8.42
CA LYS A 163 -1.73 16.15 -8.74
C LYS A 163 -1.88 15.11 -9.85
N GLU A 164 -3.02 14.45 -9.95
CA GLU A 164 -3.36 13.52 -11.02
C GLU A 164 -3.93 14.24 -12.26
N GLN A 165 -3.95 15.57 -12.27
CA GLN A 165 -4.42 16.39 -13.39
C GLN A 165 -5.89 16.14 -13.75
N VAL A 166 -6.70 15.85 -12.76
CA VAL A 166 -8.16 15.70 -12.92
C VAL A 166 -8.81 17.04 -12.67
N GLU A 167 -9.48 17.57 -13.70
CA GLU A 167 -10.20 18.85 -13.67
C GLU A 167 -11.69 18.64 -13.96
N ASN A 168 -12.53 19.61 -13.57
CA ASN A 168 -13.96 19.59 -13.86
C ASN A 168 -14.67 18.30 -13.40
N TYR A 169 -14.41 17.88 -12.19
CA TYR A 169 -14.92 16.66 -11.62
C TYR A 169 -16.10 16.88 -10.67
N THR A 170 -16.89 15.83 -10.47
CA THR A 170 -17.90 15.74 -9.43
C THR A 170 -17.54 14.56 -8.52
N ILE A 171 -17.49 14.79 -7.23
CA ILE A 171 -17.25 13.74 -6.24
C ILE A 171 -18.60 13.15 -5.81
N ARG A 172 -18.69 11.83 -5.89
CA ARG A 172 -19.79 11.05 -5.30
C ARG A 172 -19.22 10.22 -4.18
N SER A 173 -19.59 10.55 -2.96
CA SER A 173 -19.14 9.82 -1.77
C SER A 173 -20.10 8.68 -1.45
N TYR A 174 -19.53 7.55 -1.05
CA TYR A 174 -20.25 6.42 -0.46
C TYR A 174 -19.83 6.32 1.01
N HIS A 175 -20.81 6.34 1.88
CA HIS A 175 -20.66 6.08 3.30
C HIS A 175 -21.51 4.85 3.62
N PRO A 176 -20.88 3.71 3.99
CA PRO A 176 -21.59 2.48 4.35
C PRO A 176 -22.41 2.61 5.64
#